data_d89b9e39d171b706cddaa2e9941f3234
#
_entry.id   d89b9e39d171b706cddaa2e9941f3234
#
_cell.length_a   1.000
_cell.length_b   1.000
_cell.length_c   1.000
_cell.angle_alpha   90.00
_cell.angle_beta   90.00
_cell.angle_gamma   90.00
#
_symmetry.space_group_name_H-M   'P 1'
#
loop_
_entity.id
_entity.type
_entity.pdbx_description
1 polymer ?
#
loop_
_entity_poly.entity_id
_entity_poly.type
_entity_poly.pdbx_seq_one_letter_code
_entity_poly.pdbx_strand_id
1 'polypeptide(L)'
;VLFQVVFYAQMASEQALFTFEDVVDGIAEKLRRRHPHVFAANDGQSVSAGEVKERWEQIKGEERQQKNQQGALDDVPKALPALSRSQKLQKRAARIGFDWSELDTVREKVDEELGELADAVSEGDSAAIESEVGDIFLAMVNLARHLGVDAEACLLYTSDAADDFTS
;
A
#
# COMPACT_ATOMS: atom_id res chain seq x y z
N VAL A 1 -15.45 -2.36 -12.77
CA VAL A 1 -14.31 -1.42 -12.74
C VAL A 1 -14.22 -0.62 -14.03
N LEU A 2 -14.12 -1.24 -15.24
CA LEU A 2 -13.96 -0.52 -16.52
C LEU A 2 -15.13 0.45 -16.78
N PHE A 3 -16.36 0.03 -16.56
CA PHE A 3 -17.54 0.89 -16.69
C PHE A 3 -17.44 2.16 -15.86
N GLN A 4 -16.97 2.05 -14.61
CA GLN A 4 -16.80 3.21 -13.72
C GLN A 4 -15.75 4.20 -14.24
N VAL A 5 -14.65 3.70 -14.83
CA VAL A 5 -13.61 4.56 -15.41
C VAL A 5 -14.19 5.38 -16.57
N VAL A 6 -14.92 4.72 -17.49
CA VAL A 6 -15.58 5.39 -18.62
C VAL A 6 -16.63 6.38 -18.12
N PHE A 7 -17.45 5.99 -17.14
CA PHE A 7 -18.48 6.85 -16.58
C PHE A 7 -17.92 8.12 -15.93
N TYR A 8 -16.85 7.98 -15.09
CA TYR A 8 -16.21 9.15 -14.49
C TYR A 8 -15.48 10.03 -15.50
N ALA A 9 -14.88 9.44 -16.54
CA ALA A 9 -14.27 10.21 -17.61
C ALA A 9 -15.31 11.00 -18.40
N GLN A 10 -16.52 10.45 -18.63
CA GLN A 10 -17.61 11.17 -19.24
C GLN A 10 -18.07 12.36 -18.39
N MET A 11 -18.27 12.15 -17.09
CA MET A 11 -18.62 13.24 -16.15
C MET A 11 -17.57 14.35 -16.12
N ALA A 12 -16.29 13.99 -16.17
CA ALA A 12 -15.19 14.95 -16.21
C ALA A 12 -15.15 15.72 -17.52
N SER A 13 -15.43 15.05 -18.64
CA SER A 13 -15.51 15.67 -19.97
C SER A 13 -16.65 16.69 -20.04
N GLU A 14 -17.81 16.42 -19.46
CA GLU A 14 -18.94 17.36 -19.37
C GLU A 14 -18.59 18.63 -18.56
N GLN A 15 -17.64 18.53 -17.65
CA GLN A 15 -17.10 19.64 -16.88
C GLN A 15 -15.83 20.27 -17.51
N ALA A 16 -15.46 19.86 -18.71
CA ALA A 16 -14.26 20.31 -19.43
C ALA A 16 -12.95 20.13 -18.64
N LEU A 17 -12.85 19.09 -17.80
CA LEU A 17 -11.68 18.79 -17.00
C LEU A 17 -10.69 17.88 -17.75
N PHE A 18 -11.14 16.73 -18.23
CA PHE A 18 -10.37 15.78 -19.03
C PHE A 18 -11.31 14.80 -19.76
N THR A 19 -10.81 14.15 -20.78
CA THR A 19 -11.53 13.16 -21.60
C THR A 19 -11.10 11.72 -21.27
N PHE A 20 -11.82 10.75 -21.79
CA PHE A 20 -11.39 9.34 -21.71
C PHE A 20 -10.08 9.10 -22.48
N GLU A 21 -9.84 9.80 -23.57
CA GLU A 21 -8.58 9.74 -24.33
C GLU A 21 -7.40 10.21 -23.47
N ASP A 22 -7.55 11.29 -22.72
CA ASP A 22 -6.52 11.76 -21.77
C ASP A 22 -6.18 10.71 -20.70
N VAL A 23 -7.18 9.95 -20.24
CA VAL A 23 -6.96 8.86 -19.28
C VAL A 23 -6.17 7.72 -19.93
N VAL A 24 -6.51 7.35 -21.19
CA VAL A 24 -5.83 6.28 -21.94
C VAL A 24 -4.40 6.68 -22.24
N ASP A 25 -4.17 7.89 -22.72
CA ASP A 25 -2.83 8.40 -23.05
C ASP A 25 -1.95 8.49 -21.79
N GLY A 26 -2.50 8.98 -20.68
CA GLY A 26 -1.80 9.07 -19.42
C GLY A 26 -1.36 7.70 -18.88
N ILE A 27 -2.21 6.67 -18.99
CA ILE A 27 -1.85 5.31 -18.56
C ILE A 27 -0.86 4.65 -19.52
N ALA A 28 -1.03 4.85 -20.83
CA ALA A 28 -0.12 4.32 -21.85
C ALA A 28 1.30 4.90 -21.70
N GLU A 29 1.42 6.20 -21.51
CA GLU A 29 2.70 6.87 -21.27
C GLU A 29 3.36 6.37 -19.96
N LYS A 30 2.58 6.26 -18.90
CA LYS A 30 3.03 5.72 -17.62
C LYS A 30 3.54 4.29 -17.73
N LEU A 31 2.85 3.43 -18.49
CA LEU A 31 3.26 2.05 -18.72
C LEU A 31 4.55 1.97 -19.53
N ARG A 32 4.69 2.75 -20.61
CA ARG A 32 5.91 2.81 -21.44
C ARG A 32 7.11 3.24 -20.59
N ARG A 33 6.96 4.30 -19.81
CA ARG A 33 8.02 4.83 -18.94
C ARG A 33 8.45 3.85 -17.86
N ARG A 34 7.50 3.13 -17.24
CA ARG A 34 7.76 2.19 -16.15
C ARG A 34 8.21 0.80 -16.60
N HIS A 35 8.01 0.47 -17.87
CA HIS A 35 8.39 -0.85 -18.43
C HIS A 35 9.30 -0.70 -19.66
N PRO A 36 10.44 0.00 -19.54
CA PRO A 36 11.35 0.21 -20.66
C PRO A 36 11.87 -1.12 -21.23
N HIS A 37 11.99 -2.15 -20.40
CA HIS A 37 12.38 -3.51 -20.83
C HIS A 37 11.37 -4.18 -21.75
N VAL A 38 10.12 -3.69 -21.82
CA VAL A 38 9.08 -4.22 -22.72
C VAL A 38 8.97 -3.37 -23.99
N PHE A 39 9.14 -2.05 -23.87
CA PHE A 39 8.84 -1.09 -24.94
C PHE A 39 10.08 -0.49 -25.62
N ALA A 40 11.26 -0.53 -24.97
CA ALA A 40 12.51 -0.19 -25.65
C ALA A 40 12.96 -1.38 -26.51
N ALA A 41 13.47 -1.12 -27.72
CA ALA A 41 14.06 -2.16 -28.56
C ALA A 41 15.19 -2.84 -27.78
N ASN A 42 14.92 -4.06 -27.28
CA ASN A 42 15.88 -4.81 -26.50
C ASN A 42 16.86 -5.55 -27.41
N ASP A 43 18.15 -5.36 -27.17
CA ASP A 43 19.25 -6.15 -27.72
C ASP A 43 19.30 -7.58 -27.11
N GLY A 44 18.15 -8.24 -26.93
CA GLY A 44 18.06 -9.66 -26.55
C GLY A 44 18.51 -10.01 -25.11
N GLN A 45 18.72 -9.03 -24.23
CA GLN A 45 19.07 -9.30 -22.83
C GLN A 45 17.82 -9.58 -21.99
N SER A 46 17.75 -10.75 -21.39
CA SER A 46 16.74 -11.08 -20.39
C SER A 46 17.04 -10.36 -19.08
N VAL A 47 16.17 -9.42 -18.70
CA VAL A 47 16.27 -8.72 -17.41
C VAL A 47 15.64 -9.59 -16.34
N SER A 48 16.33 -9.81 -15.21
CA SER A 48 15.78 -10.58 -14.10
C SER A 48 14.62 -9.86 -13.39
N ALA A 49 13.72 -10.60 -12.75
CA ALA A 49 12.60 -10.02 -12.00
C ALA A 49 13.05 -9.05 -10.89
N GLY A 50 14.24 -9.28 -10.30
CA GLY A 50 14.85 -8.39 -9.31
C GLY A 50 15.23 -7.04 -9.90
N GLU A 51 15.96 -7.04 -11.01
CA GLU A 51 16.39 -5.81 -11.71
C GLU A 51 15.18 -5.00 -12.23
N VAL A 52 14.13 -5.67 -12.69
CA VAL A 52 12.87 -5.01 -13.09
C VAL A 52 12.26 -4.28 -11.89
N LYS A 53 12.23 -4.91 -10.73
CA LYS A 53 11.67 -4.33 -9.49
C LYS A 53 12.47 -3.13 -9.01
N GLU A 54 13.80 -3.22 -9.00
CA GLU A 54 14.69 -2.13 -8.60
C GLU A 54 14.55 -0.92 -9.53
N ARG A 55 14.56 -1.16 -10.84
CA ARG A 55 14.40 -0.11 -11.85
C ARG A 55 13.02 0.58 -11.76
N TRP A 56 11.98 -0.20 -11.52
CA TRP A 56 10.63 0.34 -11.32
C TRP A 56 10.51 1.23 -10.07
N GLU A 57 11.19 0.86 -8.99
CA GLU A 57 11.24 1.67 -7.78
C GLU A 57 12.07 2.96 -7.97
N GLN A 58 13.15 2.89 -8.76
CA GLN A 58 13.95 4.06 -9.13
C GLN A 58 13.12 5.08 -9.92
N ILE A 59 12.42 4.62 -10.96
CA ILE A 59 11.52 5.47 -11.78
C ILE A 59 10.43 6.12 -10.92
N LYS A 60 9.86 5.38 -9.97
CA LYS A 60 8.89 5.94 -9.01
C LYS A 60 9.52 6.99 -8.08
N GLY A 61 10.79 6.82 -7.72
CA GLY A 61 11.54 7.81 -6.95
C GLY A 61 11.67 9.13 -7.70
N GLU A 62 12.06 9.07 -8.96
CA GLU A 62 12.20 10.22 -9.86
C GLU A 62 10.86 10.93 -10.11
N GLU A 63 9.77 10.16 -10.33
CA GLU A 63 8.42 10.70 -10.49
C GLU A 63 7.94 11.48 -9.24
N ARG A 64 8.33 11.04 -8.04
CA ARG A 64 8.02 11.74 -6.78
C ARG A 64 8.76 13.04 -6.64
N GLN A 65 10.05 13.07 -7.01
CA GLN A 65 10.85 14.30 -7.01
C GLN A 65 10.28 15.34 -7.97
N GLN A 66 9.85 14.93 -9.16
CA GLN A 66 9.21 15.82 -10.14
C GLN A 66 7.87 16.40 -9.66
N LYS A 67 7.14 15.66 -8.80
CA LYS A 67 5.87 16.10 -8.23
C LYS A 67 6.01 16.95 -6.95
N ASN A 68 7.21 17.36 -6.58
CA ASN A 68 7.48 18.08 -5.31
C ASN A 68 7.00 17.33 -4.05
N GLN A 69 6.85 16.01 -4.13
CA GLN A 69 6.49 15.17 -3.00
C GLN A 69 7.76 14.87 -2.20
N GLN A 70 8.06 15.71 -1.21
CA GLN A 70 9.29 15.63 -0.43
C GLN A 70 9.20 14.68 0.77
N GLY A 71 8.01 14.33 1.21
CA GLY A 71 7.80 13.39 2.31
C GLY A 71 7.98 11.94 1.90
N ALA A 72 8.69 11.16 2.71
CA ALA A 72 8.90 9.72 2.47
C ALA A 72 7.57 8.94 2.35
N LEU A 73 6.52 9.40 3.02
CA LEU A 73 5.20 8.79 3.08
C LEU A 73 4.20 9.41 2.08
N ASP A 74 4.58 10.46 1.37
CA ASP A 74 3.74 11.09 0.36
C ASP A 74 3.36 10.11 -0.74
N ASP A 75 2.25 10.37 -1.43
CA ASP A 75 1.75 9.54 -2.55
C ASP A 75 1.33 8.10 -2.15
N VAL A 76 1.04 7.85 -0.88
CA VAL A 76 0.27 6.65 -0.50
C VAL A 76 -1.22 6.99 -0.63
N PRO A 77 -1.94 6.40 -1.61
CA PRO A 77 -3.33 6.78 -1.86
C PRO A 77 -4.20 6.57 -0.60
N LYS A 78 -4.98 7.60 -0.26
CA LYS A 78 -5.91 7.53 0.89
C LYS A 78 -7.07 6.55 0.64
N ALA A 79 -7.38 6.27 -0.62
CA ALA A 79 -8.45 5.35 -1.03
C ALA A 79 -8.07 3.86 -0.97
N LEU A 80 -6.85 3.52 -0.57
CA LEU A 80 -6.48 2.12 -0.34
C LEU A 80 -7.24 1.56 0.88
N PRO A 81 -7.56 0.25 0.88
CA PRO A 81 -7.99 -0.46 2.08
C PRO A 81 -7.02 -0.25 3.23
N ALA A 82 -7.52 -0.22 4.46
CA ALA A 82 -6.75 0.23 5.62
C ALA A 82 -5.46 -0.57 5.85
N LEU A 83 -5.53 -1.90 5.82
CA LEU A 83 -4.37 -2.77 6.04
C LEU A 83 -3.36 -2.65 4.89
N SER A 84 -3.84 -2.64 3.64
CA SER A 84 -3.00 -2.39 2.46
C SER A 84 -2.29 -1.02 2.52
N ARG A 85 -3.00 0.02 2.99
CA ARG A 85 -2.43 1.35 3.17
C ARG A 85 -1.36 1.36 4.26
N SER A 86 -1.65 0.77 5.41
CA SER A 86 -0.72 0.65 6.54
C SER A 86 0.55 -0.10 6.12
N GLN A 87 0.41 -1.26 5.47
CA GLN A 87 1.56 -2.04 4.98
C GLN A 87 2.42 -1.25 3.98
N LYS A 88 1.79 -0.44 3.14
CA LYS A 88 2.49 0.40 2.17
C LYS A 88 3.24 1.56 2.82
N LEU A 89 2.65 2.18 3.85
CA LEU A 89 3.30 3.22 4.66
C LEU A 89 4.53 2.66 5.36
N GLN A 90 4.40 1.51 6.02
CA GLN A 90 5.49 0.83 6.71
C GLN A 90 6.62 0.41 5.76
N LYS A 91 6.30 -0.16 4.58
CA LYS A 91 7.29 -0.44 3.54
C LYS A 91 8.07 0.79 3.09
N ARG A 92 7.45 1.97 3.11
CA ARG A 92 8.14 3.22 2.77
C ARG A 92 9.00 3.73 3.92
N ALA A 93 8.50 3.68 5.15
CA ALA A 93 9.29 4.03 6.33
C ALA A 93 10.55 3.17 6.44
N ALA A 94 10.43 1.87 6.22
CA ALA A 94 11.56 0.93 6.18
C ALA A 94 12.67 1.34 5.21
N ARG A 95 12.33 1.87 4.03
CA ARG A 95 13.32 2.29 3.01
C ARG A 95 14.18 3.46 3.44
N ILE A 96 13.72 4.29 4.36
CA ILE A 96 14.46 5.43 4.91
C ILE A 96 15.11 5.10 6.25
N GLY A 97 15.17 3.80 6.59
CA GLY A 97 15.81 3.31 7.82
C GLY A 97 14.91 3.34 9.05
N PHE A 98 13.61 3.64 8.90
CA PHE A 98 12.65 3.57 9.99
C PHE A 98 11.95 2.20 9.97
N ASP A 99 12.65 1.21 10.51
CA ASP A 99 12.18 -0.18 10.60
C ASP A 99 12.85 -0.91 11.77
N TRP A 100 12.22 -1.99 12.23
CA TRP A 100 12.83 -2.93 13.17
C TRP A 100 13.68 -3.95 12.39
N SER A 101 14.88 -4.26 12.88
CA SER A 101 15.78 -5.20 12.23
C SER A 101 15.40 -6.66 12.47
N GLU A 102 14.77 -6.94 13.61
CA GLU A 102 14.52 -8.28 14.10
C GLU A 102 13.02 -8.56 14.24
N LEU A 103 12.60 -9.78 13.83
CA LEU A 103 11.21 -10.20 13.93
C LEU A 103 10.71 -10.27 15.38
N ASP A 104 11.59 -10.64 16.31
CA ASP A 104 11.24 -10.74 17.73
C ASP A 104 10.87 -9.37 18.31
N THR A 105 11.57 -8.30 17.94
CA THR A 105 11.22 -6.92 18.34
C THR A 105 9.84 -6.51 17.80
N VAL A 106 9.50 -6.94 16.59
CA VAL A 106 8.16 -6.67 16.04
C VAL A 106 7.07 -7.43 16.82
N ARG A 107 7.35 -8.64 17.27
CA ARG A 107 6.43 -9.42 18.12
C ARG A 107 6.27 -8.79 19.49
N GLU A 108 7.38 -8.38 20.12
CA GLU A 108 7.36 -7.67 21.41
C GLU A 108 6.47 -6.42 21.33
N LYS A 109 6.50 -5.69 20.19
CA LYS A 109 5.62 -4.53 20.01
C LYS A 109 4.14 -4.92 19.94
N VAL A 110 3.79 -6.06 19.35
CA VAL A 110 2.39 -6.55 19.38
C VAL A 110 1.96 -6.88 20.81
N ASP A 111 2.83 -7.53 21.59
CA ASP A 111 2.55 -7.87 22.99
C ASP A 111 2.41 -6.62 23.86
N GLU A 112 3.21 -5.57 23.61
CA GLU A 112 3.14 -4.25 24.25
C GLU A 112 1.77 -3.59 23.99
N GLU A 113 1.33 -3.47 22.73
CA GLU A 113 0.02 -2.87 22.38
C GLU A 113 -1.16 -3.64 23.01
N LEU A 114 -1.06 -4.96 23.10
CA LEU A 114 -2.07 -5.77 23.78
C LEU A 114 -2.11 -5.48 25.29
N GLY A 115 -0.96 -5.21 25.91
CA GLY A 115 -0.86 -4.79 27.30
C GLY A 115 -1.49 -3.41 27.53
N GLU A 116 -1.16 -2.44 26.67
CA GLU A 116 -1.70 -1.06 26.75
C GLU A 116 -3.23 -1.06 26.57
N LEU A 117 -3.75 -1.88 25.66
CA LEU A 117 -5.20 -2.09 25.54
C LEU A 117 -5.83 -2.65 26.83
N ALA A 118 -5.18 -3.62 27.48
CA ALA A 118 -5.70 -4.20 28.70
C ALA A 118 -5.74 -3.15 29.85
N ASP A 119 -4.75 -2.30 29.93
CA ASP A 119 -4.71 -1.19 30.89
C ASP A 119 -5.82 -0.17 30.60
N ALA A 120 -5.97 0.28 29.35
CA ALA A 120 -7.01 1.20 28.94
C ALA A 120 -8.44 0.65 29.22
N VAL A 121 -8.65 -0.66 29.02
CA VAL A 121 -9.91 -1.34 29.36
C VAL A 121 -10.14 -1.33 30.88
N SER A 122 -9.10 -1.56 31.69
CA SER A 122 -9.21 -1.56 33.15
C SER A 122 -9.53 -0.18 33.72
N GLU A 123 -9.06 0.86 33.05
CA GLU A 123 -9.32 2.26 33.42
C GLU A 123 -10.68 2.77 32.89
N GLY A 124 -11.26 2.08 31.95
CA GLY A 124 -12.53 2.46 31.32
C GLY A 124 -12.42 3.68 30.40
N ASP A 125 -11.20 3.98 29.90
CA ASP A 125 -10.96 5.10 28.99
C ASP A 125 -11.28 4.70 27.54
N SER A 126 -12.46 5.10 27.10
CA SER A 126 -12.94 4.79 25.74
C SER A 126 -12.04 5.36 24.62
N ALA A 127 -11.42 6.52 24.84
CA ALA A 127 -10.55 7.14 23.84
C ALA A 127 -9.21 6.40 23.72
N ALA A 128 -8.65 5.99 24.88
CA ALA A 128 -7.46 5.16 24.90
C ALA A 128 -7.72 3.79 24.27
N ILE A 129 -8.84 3.14 24.60
CA ILE A 129 -9.23 1.85 23.98
C ILE A 129 -9.29 1.95 22.46
N GLU A 130 -9.89 3.01 21.91
CA GLU A 130 -9.96 3.23 20.44
C GLU A 130 -8.56 3.40 19.84
N SER A 131 -7.66 4.12 20.51
CA SER A 131 -6.27 4.31 20.09
C SER A 131 -5.52 2.99 20.05
N GLU A 132 -5.52 2.26 21.16
CA GLU A 132 -4.76 1.00 21.30
C GLU A 132 -5.23 -0.08 20.33
N VAL A 133 -6.53 -0.17 20.05
CA VAL A 133 -7.04 -1.05 19.01
C VAL A 133 -6.46 -0.68 17.63
N GLY A 134 -6.33 0.61 17.34
CA GLY A 134 -5.69 1.09 16.11
C GLY A 134 -4.21 0.70 16.04
N ASP A 135 -3.48 0.83 17.14
CA ASP A 135 -2.05 0.51 17.23
C ASP A 135 -1.80 -1.00 17.14
N ILE A 136 -2.66 -1.83 17.73
CA ILE A 136 -2.65 -3.29 17.52
C ILE A 136 -2.80 -3.63 16.03
N PHE A 137 -3.76 -3.03 15.31
CA PHE A 137 -3.89 -3.28 13.89
C PHE A 137 -2.62 -2.87 13.12
N LEU A 138 -2.02 -1.75 13.47
CA LEU A 138 -0.79 -1.27 12.84
C LEU A 138 0.40 -2.20 13.12
N ALA A 139 0.55 -2.68 14.36
CA ALA A 139 1.57 -3.62 14.78
C ALA A 139 1.41 -4.99 14.09
N MET A 140 0.16 -5.49 13.99
CA MET A 140 -0.15 -6.74 13.27
C MET A 140 0.16 -6.66 11.78
N VAL A 141 -0.14 -5.53 11.13
CA VAL A 141 0.23 -5.31 9.72
C VAL A 141 1.75 -5.29 9.55
N ASN A 142 2.48 -4.74 10.52
CA ASN A 142 3.94 -4.75 10.50
C ASN A 142 4.50 -6.16 10.64
N LEU A 143 3.95 -6.94 11.55
CA LEU A 143 4.30 -8.35 11.72
C LEU A 143 4.05 -9.15 10.42
N ALA A 144 2.88 -8.98 9.80
CA ALA A 144 2.56 -9.60 8.52
C ALA A 144 3.57 -9.21 7.42
N ARG A 145 3.97 -7.93 7.38
CA ARG A 145 4.98 -7.43 6.44
C ARG A 145 6.34 -8.09 6.62
N HIS A 146 6.80 -8.26 7.85
CA HIS A 146 8.07 -8.95 8.17
C HIS A 146 8.03 -10.44 7.81
N LEU A 147 6.87 -11.06 7.94
CA LEU A 147 6.63 -12.45 7.53
C LEU A 147 6.41 -12.60 6.01
N GLY A 148 6.40 -11.51 5.24
CA GLY A 148 6.16 -11.53 3.80
C GLY A 148 4.70 -11.80 3.40
N VAL A 149 3.75 -11.62 4.34
CA VAL A 149 2.32 -11.86 4.13
C VAL A 149 1.62 -10.56 3.74
N ASP A 150 0.65 -10.66 2.83
CA ASP A 150 -0.27 -9.57 2.51
C ASP A 150 -1.43 -9.57 3.52
N ALA A 151 -1.43 -8.59 4.43
CA ALA A 151 -2.37 -8.54 5.55
C ALA A 151 -3.83 -8.39 5.08
N GLU A 152 -4.08 -7.59 4.04
CA GLU A 152 -5.42 -7.39 3.48
C GLU A 152 -5.95 -8.67 2.84
N ALA A 153 -5.14 -9.29 1.96
CA ALA A 153 -5.51 -10.53 1.29
C ALA A 153 -5.75 -11.67 2.30
N CYS A 154 -4.94 -11.75 3.35
CA CYS A 154 -5.07 -12.75 4.40
C CYS A 154 -6.41 -12.58 5.15
N LEU A 155 -6.76 -11.34 5.53
CA LEU A 155 -8.00 -11.06 6.23
C LEU A 155 -9.22 -11.37 5.35
N LEU A 156 -9.20 -10.94 4.08
CA LEU A 156 -10.29 -11.20 3.14
C LEU A 156 -10.50 -12.70 2.92
N TYR A 157 -9.43 -13.46 2.71
CA TYR A 157 -9.52 -14.91 2.55
C TYR A 157 -10.13 -15.60 3.78
N THR A 158 -9.76 -15.14 4.98
CA THR A 158 -10.30 -15.70 6.23
C THR A 158 -11.78 -15.36 6.42
N SER A 159 -12.19 -14.13 6.03
CA SER A 159 -13.61 -13.72 6.12
C SER A 159 -14.48 -14.46 5.10
N ASP A 160 -14.01 -14.63 3.85
CA ASP A 160 -14.74 -15.39 2.82
C ASP A 160 -14.92 -16.86 3.23
N ALA A 161 -13.90 -17.47 3.83
CA ALA A 161 -14.00 -18.83 4.37
C ALA A 161 -15.00 -18.94 5.54
N ALA A 162 -15.18 -17.88 6.33
CA ALA A 162 -16.18 -17.86 7.40
C ALA A 162 -17.61 -17.78 6.87
N ASP A 163 -17.84 -17.07 5.76
CA ASP A 163 -19.15 -16.98 5.09
C ASP A 163 -19.61 -18.34 4.53
N ASP A 164 -18.68 -19.16 4.04
CA ASP A 164 -18.98 -20.52 3.56
C ASP A 164 -19.47 -21.47 4.66
N PHE A 165 -19.12 -21.22 5.93
CA PHE A 165 -19.60 -22.01 7.07
C PHE A 165 -20.99 -21.59 7.59
N THR A 166 -21.50 -20.44 7.16
CA THR A 166 -22.79 -19.90 7.62
C THR A 166 -23.91 -20.06 6.60
N SER A 167 -23.61 -20.56 5.41
CA SER A 167 -24.55 -20.88 4.31
C SER A 167 -24.89 -22.36 4.26
#